data_b751027d57236af4afab08db9eeb47b7
#
_entry.id   b751027d57236af4afab08db9eeb47b7
#
_cell.length_a   1.000
_cell.length_b   1.000
_cell.length_c   1.000
_cell.angle_alpha   90.00
_cell.angle_beta   90.00
_cell.angle_gamma   90.00
#
_symmetry.space_group_name_H-M   'P 1'
#
loop_
_entity.id
_entity.type
_entity.pdbx_description
1 polymer ?
#
loop_
_entity_poly.entity_id
_entity_poly.type
_entity_poly.pdbx_seq_one_letter_code
_entity_poly.pdbx_strand_id
1 'polypeptide(L)'
;RNLLPYLTAMENIVLPMEIVGKKPDYKKAARLLEMVGIADKADSKLFTLSGGEQQRVAIALSLANEPRILLADEPTGAVDNATANMILDLFRTINKELGITVIIVTHDLKLSAKVDRVIKIRDGRTSTEYLKINNDAAAFENVNFGHTGAEATHQEYVVIDRVGRLQIPAEMLERAGIQNMSRVRLEFDNGRIVIVPFEN
;
A
#
# COMPACT_ATOMS: atom_id res chain seq x y z
N ARG A 1 13.93 -9.27 -2.96
CA ARG A 1 14.37 -9.52 -1.58
C ARG A 1 15.88 -9.35 -1.53
N ASN A 2 16.37 -8.30 -0.87
CA ASN A 2 17.81 -7.99 -0.77
C ASN A 2 18.47 -8.70 0.43
N LEU A 3 18.10 -9.97 0.68
CA LEU A 3 18.63 -10.77 1.76
C LEU A 3 19.86 -11.56 1.29
N LEU A 4 20.90 -11.62 2.11
CA LEU A 4 22.11 -12.39 1.84
C LEU A 4 21.95 -13.81 2.40
N PRO A 5 21.94 -14.85 1.54
CA PRO A 5 21.55 -16.21 1.93
C PRO A 5 22.52 -16.88 2.90
N TYR A 6 23.79 -16.46 2.94
CA TYR A 6 24.83 -16.99 3.80
C TYR A 6 24.88 -16.35 5.20
N LEU A 7 24.14 -15.26 5.41
CA LEU A 7 23.98 -14.62 6.71
C LEU A 7 22.77 -15.19 7.47
N THR A 8 22.80 -15.08 8.81
CA THR A 8 21.63 -15.35 9.65
C THR A 8 20.58 -14.24 9.50
N ALA A 9 19.39 -14.42 10.07
CA ALA A 9 18.39 -13.37 10.14
C ALA A 9 18.93 -12.13 10.88
N MET A 10 19.58 -12.33 12.01
CA MET A 10 20.23 -11.27 12.80
C MET A 10 21.30 -10.53 12.00
N GLU A 11 22.23 -11.26 11.39
CA GLU A 11 23.31 -10.68 10.59
C GLU A 11 22.78 -9.85 9.39
N ASN A 12 21.72 -10.31 8.74
CA ASN A 12 21.06 -9.55 7.68
C ASN A 12 20.53 -8.20 8.16
N ILE A 13 19.97 -8.13 9.37
CA ILE A 13 19.41 -6.89 9.92
C ILE A 13 20.51 -5.93 10.38
N VAL A 14 21.60 -6.45 10.89
CA VAL A 14 22.74 -5.65 11.38
C VAL A 14 23.55 -5.06 10.23
N LEU A 15 23.72 -5.78 9.15
CA LEU A 15 24.54 -5.38 7.99
C LEU A 15 24.23 -3.98 7.43
N PRO A 16 22.96 -3.54 7.24
CA PRO A 16 22.67 -2.17 6.79
C PRO A 16 23.18 -1.09 7.74
N MET A 17 23.29 -1.37 9.04
CA MET A 17 23.83 -0.42 10.01
C MET A 17 25.34 -0.24 9.78
N GLU A 18 26.06 -1.32 9.54
CA GLU A 18 27.50 -1.30 9.26
C GLU A 18 27.83 -0.62 7.94
N ILE A 19 27.04 -0.89 6.89
CA ILE A 19 27.21 -0.27 5.55
C ILE A 19 27.15 1.25 5.63
N VAL A 20 26.29 1.83 6.48
CA VAL A 20 26.20 3.29 6.68
C VAL A 20 27.19 3.82 7.73
N GLY A 21 28.14 3.00 8.17
CA GLY A 21 29.20 3.38 9.13
C GLY A 21 28.73 3.47 10.59
N LYS A 22 27.56 2.95 10.93
CA LYS A 22 27.10 2.84 12.33
C LYS A 22 27.67 1.59 12.98
N LYS A 23 27.82 1.63 14.31
CA LYS A 23 28.15 0.41 15.07
C LYS A 23 26.96 -0.57 15.02
N PRO A 24 27.23 -1.89 14.90
CA PRO A 24 26.19 -2.92 14.99
C PRO A 24 25.39 -2.80 16.28
N ASP A 25 24.07 -2.69 16.17
CA ASP A 25 23.15 -2.68 17.32
C ASP A 25 22.32 -3.97 17.34
N TYR A 26 22.89 -5.00 17.95
CA TYR A 26 22.24 -6.30 18.10
C TYR A 26 20.98 -6.24 18.97
N LYS A 27 20.92 -5.30 19.95
CA LYS A 27 19.73 -5.13 20.79
C LYS A 27 18.56 -4.57 19.95
N LYS A 28 18.85 -3.63 19.08
CA LYS A 28 17.86 -3.09 18.13
C LYS A 28 17.43 -4.17 17.14
N ALA A 29 18.37 -4.90 16.57
CA ALA A 29 18.06 -5.97 15.62
C ALA A 29 17.18 -7.07 16.27
N ALA A 30 17.43 -7.44 17.53
CA ALA A 30 16.60 -8.37 18.28
C ALA A 30 15.18 -7.85 18.47
N ARG A 31 15.00 -6.56 18.82
CA ARG A 31 13.67 -5.93 18.92
C ARG A 31 12.92 -5.88 17.59
N LEU A 32 13.64 -5.67 16.49
CA LEU A 32 13.04 -5.72 15.15
C LEU A 32 12.57 -7.13 14.79
N LEU A 33 13.35 -8.18 15.14
CA LEU A 33 12.94 -9.58 14.97
C LEU A 33 11.72 -9.94 15.82
N GLU A 34 11.66 -9.42 17.04
CA GLU A 34 10.49 -9.58 17.92
C GLU A 34 9.26 -8.90 17.34
N MET A 35 9.39 -7.65 16.87
CA MET A 35 8.30 -6.89 16.23
C MET A 35 7.72 -7.64 15.02
N VAL A 36 8.57 -8.28 14.20
CA VAL A 36 8.10 -9.05 13.04
C VAL A 36 7.74 -10.51 13.40
N GLY A 37 7.77 -10.90 14.68
CA GLY A 37 7.31 -12.18 15.18
C GLY A 37 8.18 -13.38 14.79
N ILE A 38 9.51 -13.20 14.70
CA ILE A 38 10.48 -14.26 14.40
C ILE A 38 11.76 -14.16 15.26
N ALA A 39 11.62 -13.73 16.51
CA ALA A 39 12.76 -13.62 17.44
C ALA A 39 13.49 -14.96 17.64
N ASP A 40 12.74 -16.09 17.63
CA ASP A 40 13.29 -17.46 17.75
C ASP A 40 14.14 -17.89 16.55
N LYS A 41 14.10 -17.14 15.44
CA LYS A 41 14.84 -17.39 14.20
C LYS A 41 16.08 -16.51 14.01
N ALA A 42 16.48 -15.74 15.03
CA ALA A 42 17.59 -14.80 14.96
C ALA A 42 18.87 -15.41 14.36
N ASP A 43 19.25 -16.61 14.82
CA ASP A 43 20.45 -17.33 14.39
C ASP A 43 20.22 -18.28 13.19
N SER A 44 19.00 -18.32 12.65
CA SER A 44 18.67 -19.18 11.51
C SER A 44 19.22 -18.60 10.21
N LYS A 45 19.80 -19.45 9.37
CA LYS A 45 20.20 -19.08 8.00
C LYS A 45 18.96 -18.96 7.12
N LEU A 46 19.00 -18.08 6.13
CA LEU A 46 17.83 -17.79 5.30
C LEU A 46 17.25 -19.00 4.56
N PHE A 47 18.10 -19.94 4.14
CA PHE A 47 17.65 -21.15 3.44
C PHE A 47 16.86 -22.12 4.32
N THR A 48 16.90 -21.95 5.66
CA THR A 48 16.12 -22.73 6.62
C THR A 48 14.77 -22.09 6.95
N LEU A 49 14.54 -20.84 6.49
CA LEU A 49 13.34 -20.06 6.74
C LEU A 49 12.33 -20.27 5.62
N SER A 50 11.03 -20.32 5.99
CA SER A 50 9.91 -20.28 5.04
C SER A 50 9.89 -18.95 4.27
N GLY A 51 9.17 -18.89 3.14
CA GLY A 51 9.03 -17.68 2.35
C GLY A 51 8.45 -16.49 3.15
N GLY A 52 7.48 -16.77 4.02
CA GLY A 52 6.89 -15.76 4.91
C GLY A 52 7.84 -15.27 6.00
N GLU A 53 8.67 -16.17 6.58
CA GLU A 53 9.72 -15.77 7.54
C GLU A 53 10.80 -14.93 6.86
N GLN A 54 11.26 -15.31 5.65
CA GLN A 54 12.20 -14.50 4.87
C GLN A 54 11.62 -13.10 4.56
N GLN A 55 10.33 -13.02 4.27
CA GLN A 55 9.66 -11.73 4.04
C GLN A 55 9.68 -10.87 5.31
N ARG A 56 9.43 -11.46 6.48
CA ARG A 56 9.52 -10.75 7.76
C ARG A 56 10.94 -10.31 8.09
N VAL A 57 11.96 -11.11 7.80
CA VAL A 57 13.38 -10.67 7.90
C VAL A 57 13.64 -9.47 6.98
N ALA A 58 13.13 -9.47 5.75
CA ALA A 58 13.29 -8.35 4.82
C ALA A 58 12.63 -7.06 5.33
N ILE A 59 11.47 -7.18 5.96
CA ILE A 59 10.80 -6.04 6.61
C ILE A 59 11.64 -5.52 7.78
N ALA A 60 12.11 -6.39 8.68
CA ALA A 60 12.95 -6.01 9.80
C ALA A 60 14.27 -5.34 9.34
N LEU A 61 14.92 -5.89 8.31
CA LEU A 61 16.10 -5.31 7.68
C LEU A 61 15.84 -3.88 7.19
N SER A 62 14.69 -3.66 6.53
CA SER A 62 14.34 -2.34 6.00
C SER A 62 14.16 -1.27 7.10
N LEU A 63 13.85 -1.68 8.33
CA LEU A 63 13.69 -0.81 9.49
C LEU A 63 15.01 -0.53 10.25
N ALA A 64 16.08 -1.24 9.93
CA ALA A 64 17.34 -1.21 10.67
C ALA A 64 17.93 0.21 10.82
N ASN A 65 17.79 1.05 9.83
CA ASN A 65 18.30 2.44 9.82
C ASN A 65 17.23 3.52 10.09
N GLU A 66 16.07 3.14 10.66
CA GLU A 66 14.99 4.07 11.05
C GLU A 66 14.51 4.95 9.88
N PRO A 67 14.02 4.35 8.81
CA PRO A 67 13.53 5.11 7.68
C PRO A 67 12.27 5.89 8.04
N ARG A 68 12.04 7.02 7.39
CA ARG A 68 10.76 7.75 7.49
C ARG A 68 9.70 7.18 6.57
N ILE A 69 10.11 6.50 5.51
CA ILE A 69 9.24 5.91 4.48
C ILE A 69 9.70 4.47 4.24
N LEU A 70 8.78 3.54 4.24
CA LEU A 70 8.97 2.14 3.85
C LEU A 70 8.24 1.90 2.52
N LEU A 71 8.98 1.41 1.52
CA LEU A 71 8.44 1.05 0.22
C LEU A 71 8.32 -0.48 0.13
N ALA A 72 7.14 -0.98 -0.18
CA ALA A 72 6.85 -2.39 -0.34
C ALA A 72 6.26 -2.64 -1.72
N ASP A 73 6.98 -3.40 -2.55
CA ASP A 73 6.56 -3.79 -3.88
C ASP A 73 6.09 -5.25 -3.84
N GLU A 74 4.79 -5.47 -4.14
CA GLU A 74 4.11 -6.76 -4.09
C GLU A 74 4.44 -7.59 -2.83
N PRO A 75 4.31 -7.03 -1.61
CA PRO A 75 4.82 -7.66 -0.39
C PRO A 75 4.11 -8.97 -0.02
N THR A 76 2.96 -9.24 -0.62
CA THR A 76 2.11 -10.41 -0.35
C THR A 76 2.01 -11.37 -1.54
N GLY A 77 2.62 -11.05 -2.69
CA GLY A 77 2.45 -11.80 -3.93
C GLY A 77 2.99 -13.23 -3.93
N ALA A 78 3.85 -13.60 -2.96
CA ALA A 78 4.50 -14.92 -2.91
C ALA A 78 4.18 -15.70 -1.63
N VAL A 79 3.11 -15.33 -0.90
CA VAL A 79 2.72 -15.97 0.36
C VAL A 79 1.22 -16.32 0.35
N ASP A 80 0.82 -17.24 1.22
CA ASP A 80 -0.59 -17.58 1.43
C ASP A 80 -1.39 -16.43 2.06
N ASN A 81 -2.73 -16.54 1.99
CA ASN A 81 -3.63 -15.48 2.48
C ASN A 81 -3.47 -15.18 3.98
N ALA A 82 -3.16 -16.18 4.81
CA ALA A 82 -2.98 -15.98 6.25
C ALA A 82 -1.70 -15.17 6.51
N THR A 83 -0.61 -15.54 5.86
CA THR A 83 0.67 -14.82 5.91
C THR A 83 0.53 -13.41 5.31
N ALA A 84 -0.21 -13.23 4.22
CA ALA A 84 -0.49 -11.92 3.63
C ALA A 84 -1.19 -10.99 4.63
N ASN A 85 -2.22 -11.47 5.33
CA ASN A 85 -2.91 -10.71 6.37
C ASN A 85 -1.96 -10.31 7.51
N MET A 86 -1.14 -11.25 7.98
CA MET A 86 -0.13 -11.00 9.03
C MET A 86 0.87 -9.91 8.61
N ILE A 87 1.33 -9.91 7.35
CA ILE A 87 2.24 -8.88 6.82
C ILE A 87 1.57 -7.51 6.80
N LEU A 88 0.29 -7.43 6.43
CA LEU A 88 -0.45 -6.17 6.43
C LEU A 88 -0.68 -5.62 7.84
N ASP A 89 -1.01 -6.49 8.80
CA ASP A 89 -1.16 -6.10 10.19
C ASP A 89 0.19 -5.63 10.76
N LEU A 90 1.30 -6.26 10.35
CA LEU A 90 2.64 -5.81 10.69
C LEU A 90 2.94 -4.40 10.13
N PHE A 91 2.59 -4.12 8.87
CA PHE A 91 2.75 -2.76 8.31
C PHE A 91 1.93 -1.72 9.06
N ARG A 92 0.72 -2.05 9.53
CA ARG A 92 -0.08 -1.16 10.38
C ARG A 92 0.60 -0.90 11.73
N THR A 93 1.14 -1.94 12.35
CA THR A 93 1.89 -1.82 13.60
C THR A 93 3.11 -0.92 13.41
N ILE A 94 3.91 -1.13 12.36
CA ILE A 94 5.05 -0.29 12.00
C ILE A 94 4.63 1.18 11.82
N ASN A 95 3.54 1.43 11.09
CA ASN A 95 3.04 2.79 10.89
C ASN A 95 2.61 3.44 12.21
N LYS A 96 1.85 2.73 13.05
CA LYS A 96 1.30 3.27 14.31
C LYS A 96 2.37 3.46 15.39
N GLU A 97 3.25 2.49 15.57
CA GLU A 97 4.23 2.50 16.67
C GLU A 97 5.49 3.27 16.34
N LEU A 98 5.95 3.22 15.09
CA LEU A 98 7.17 3.89 14.65
C LEU A 98 6.93 5.19 13.89
N GLY A 99 5.68 5.53 13.56
CA GLY A 99 5.34 6.73 12.79
C GLY A 99 5.87 6.72 11.35
N ILE A 100 6.20 5.53 10.81
CA ILE A 100 6.77 5.35 9.48
C ILE A 100 5.63 5.36 8.45
N THR A 101 5.76 6.15 7.39
CA THR A 101 4.85 6.07 6.25
C THR A 101 5.13 4.81 5.44
N VAL A 102 4.13 3.93 5.28
CA VAL A 102 4.26 2.71 4.48
C VAL A 102 3.56 2.92 3.15
N ILE A 103 4.30 2.73 2.05
CA ILE A 103 3.77 2.79 0.68
C ILE A 103 3.84 1.38 0.10
N ILE A 104 2.67 0.83 -0.24
CA ILE A 104 2.54 -0.51 -0.81
C ILE A 104 2.14 -0.37 -2.27
N VAL A 105 2.91 -0.97 -3.17
CA VAL A 105 2.54 -1.13 -4.58
C VAL A 105 2.04 -2.56 -4.78
N THR A 106 0.84 -2.71 -5.32
CA THR A 106 0.23 -4.02 -5.55
C THR A 106 -0.87 -3.96 -6.60
N HIS A 107 -1.14 -5.06 -7.25
CA HIS A 107 -2.30 -5.25 -8.13
C HIS A 107 -3.47 -5.95 -7.39
N ASP A 108 -3.28 -6.39 -6.16
CA ASP A 108 -4.33 -7.04 -5.37
C ASP A 108 -5.27 -6.01 -4.75
N LEU A 109 -6.46 -5.87 -5.34
CA LEU A 109 -7.50 -4.95 -4.88
C LEU A 109 -8.03 -5.28 -3.48
N LYS A 110 -7.88 -6.53 -2.99
CA LYS A 110 -8.30 -6.90 -1.63
C LYS A 110 -7.49 -6.19 -0.55
N LEU A 111 -6.25 -5.79 -0.87
CA LEU A 111 -5.40 -5.05 0.06
C LEU A 111 -5.87 -3.61 0.25
N SER A 112 -6.54 -3.03 -0.74
CA SER A 112 -7.01 -1.64 -0.69
C SER A 112 -8.01 -1.41 0.45
N ALA A 113 -8.84 -2.39 0.79
CA ALA A 113 -9.76 -2.30 1.94
C ALA A 113 -9.04 -2.20 3.31
N LYS A 114 -7.77 -2.57 3.35
CA LYS A 114 -6.98 -2.67 4.59
C LYS A 114 -6.02 -1.51 4.83
N VAL A 115 -6.03 -0.51 3.99
CA VAL A 115 -5.15 0.67 4.08
C VAL A 115 -5.97 1.95 4.24
N ASP A 116 -5.34 3.03 4.72
CA ASP A 116 -6.05 4.28 4.98
C ASP A 116 -6.26 5.10 3.70
N ARG A 117 -5.37 4.93 2.71
CA ARG A 117 -5.37 5.65 1.45
C ARG A 117 -4.97 4.74 0.30
N VAL A 118 -5.74 4.77 -0.77
CA VAL A 118 -5.45 4.05 -2.02
C VAL A 118 -5.34 5.05 -3.15
N ILE A 119 -4.27 4.95 -3.93
CA ILE A 119 -4.07 5.73 -5.13
C ILE A 119 -4.04 4.78 -6.32
N LYS A 120 -4.99 4.94 -7.23
CA LYS A 120 -5.01 4.16 -8.48
C LYS A 120 -4.19 4.88 -9.54
N ILE A 121 -3.20 4.16 -10.09
CA ILE A 121 -2.35 4.66 -11.17
C ILE A 121 -2.80 3.98 -12.47
N ARG A 122 -3.03 4.76 -13.51
CA ARG A 122 -3.34 4.29 -14.86
C ARG A 122 -2.53 5.09 -15.87
N ASP A 123 -1.91 4.40 -16.82
CA ASP A 123 -1.06 4.99 -17.86
C ASP A 123 0.02 5.95 -17.30
N GLY A 124 0.64 5.57 -16.15
CA GLY A 124 1.66 6.36 -15.47
C GLY A 124 1.15 7.61 -14.75
N ARG A 125 -0.18 7.74 -14.56
CA ARG A 125 -0.81 8.90 -13.92
C ARG A 125 -1.74 8.46 -12.80
N THR A 126 -1.87 9.31 -11.78
CA THR A 126 -2.88 9.13 -10.74
C THR A 126 -4.26 9.40 -11.34
N SER A 127 -5.18 8.43 -11.24
CA SER A 127 -6.54 8.57 -11.77
C SER A 127 -7.57 8.81 -10.66
N THR A 128 -7.52 8.01 -9.62
CA THR A 128 -8.51 8.02 -8.54
C THR A 128 -7.81 7.83 -7.20
N GLU A 129 -8.32 8.50 -6.19
CA GLU A 129 -7.90 8.37 -4.80
C GLU A 129 -9.09 7.93 -3.95
N TYR A 130 -8.86 6.96 -3.06
CA TYR A 130 -9.83 6.50 -2.08
C TYR A 130 -9.29 6.77 -0.69
N LEU A 131 -10.05 7.51 0.12
CA LEU A 131 -9.73 7.82 1.51
C LEU A 131 -10.71 7.11 2.43
N LYS A 132 -10.20 6.49 3.49
CA LYS A 132 -11.02 5.83 4.50
C LYS A 132 -11.85 6.84 5.27
N ILE A 133 -13.17 6.59 5.39
CA ILE A 133 -14.11 7.50 6.05
C ILE A 133 -14.18 7.27 7.57
N ASN A 134 -14.04 6.02 8.03
CA ASN A 134 -14.17 5.65 9.44
C ASN A 134 -13.01 4.78 9.94
N ASN A 135 -12.60 5.03 11.20
CA ASN A 135 -11.53 4.28 11.87
C ASN A 135 -11.94 2.91 12.42
N ASP A 136 -13.19 2.48 12.26
CA ASP A 136 -13.68 1.23 12.83
C ASP A 136 -13.25 0.02 11.99
N ALA A 137 -12.45 -0.83 12.61
CA ALA A 137 -11.82 -1.99 11.99
C ALA A 137 -12.79 -3.13 11.57
N ALA A 138 -14.06 -3.05 11.96
CA ALA A 138 -15.04 -4.12 11.76
C ALA A 138 -15.75 -4.13 10.38
N ALA A 139 -15.56 -3.09 9.55
CA ALA A 139 -16.25 -2.92 8.27
C ALA A 139 -15.48 -3.48 7.06
N PHE A 140 -14.44 -4.28 7.28
CA PHE A 140 -13.43 -4.58 6.24
C PHE A 140 -13.77 -5.71 5.25
N GLU A 141 -14.85 -6.48 5.46
CA GLU A 141 -15.05 -7.71 4.69
C GLU A 141 -15.79 -7.54 3.34
N ASN A 142 -16.40 -6.37 3.05
CA ASN A 142 -17.26 -6.19 1.87
C ASN A 142 -17.01 -4.93 1.06
N VAL A 143 -15.76 -4.57 0.76
CA VAL A 143 -15.50 -3.45 -0.14
C VAL A 143 -15.56 -3.92 -1.59
N ASN A 144 -16.70 -3.71 -2.25
CA ASN A 144 -16.84 -3.81 -3.70
C ASN A 144 -16.41 -2.49 -4.34
N PHE A 145 -15.24 -2.48 -4.97
CA PHE A 145 -14.80 -1.39 -5.82
C PHE A 145 -15.61 -1.40 -7.12
N GLY A 146 -16.71 -0.64 -7.18
CA GLY A 146 -17.51 -0.51 -8.39
C GLY A 146 -19.03 -0.47 -8.17
N HIS A 147 -19.57 -0.59 -6.96
CA HIS A 147 -21.01 -0.49 -6.73
C HIS A 147 -21.36 0.54 -5.64
N THR A 148 -22.20 1.50 -6.04
CA THR A 148 -22.91 2.43 -5.15
C THR A 148 -23.97 1.68 -4.37
N GLY A 149 -23.61 1.16 -3.19
CA GLY A 149 -24.57 0.51 -2.29
C GLY A 149 -24.00 0.41 -0.89
N ALA A 150 -24.60 1.15 0.04
CA ALA A 150 -24.52 1.10 1.51
C ALA A 150 -23.23 0.54 2.13
N GLU A 151 -22.49 1.42 2.83
CA GLU A 151 -21.29 1.18 3.65
C GLU A 151 -19.94 1.15 2.88
N ALA A 152 -19.71 2.16 2.03
CA ALA A 152 -18.37 2.41 1.52
C ALA A 152 -17.46 2.91 2.66
N THR A 153 -16.49 2.10 3.07
CA THR A 153 -15.47 2.47 4.06
C THR A 153 -14.50 3.52 3.53
N HIS A 154 -14.53 3.80 2.21
CA HIS A 154 -13.68 4.77 1.54
C HIS A 154 -14.51 5.69 0.64
N GLN A 155 -14.16 6.98 0.67
CA GLN A 155 -14.71 7.96 -0.28
C GLN A 155 -13.80 8.07 -1.49
N GLU A 156 -14.40 7.99 -2.68
CA GLU A 156 -13.71 8.10 -3.96
C GLU A 156 -13.54 9.56 -4.35
N TYR A 157 -12.33 9.92 -4.75
CA TYR A 157 -11.98 11.23 -5.28
C TYR A 157 -11.31 11.07 -6.64
N VAL A 158 -11.72 11.86 -7.61
CA VAL A 158 -11.02 11.97 -8.89
C VAL A 158 -9.94 13.03 -8.78
N VAL A 159 -8.73 12.69 -9.21
CA VAL A 159 -7.57 13.58 -9.09
C VAL A 159 -7.45 14.45 -10.33
N ILE A 160 -7.37 15.78 -10.13
CA ILE A 160 -7.04 16.74 -11.20
C ILE A 160 -5.52 16.89 -11.24
N ASP A 161 -4.90 16.66 -12.40
CA ASP A 161 -3.45 16.80 -12.57
C ASP A 161 -3.03 18.30 -12.62
N ARG A 162 -1.71 18.56 -12.64
CA ARG A 162 -1.15 19.93 -12.64
C ARG A 162 -1.54 20.77 -13.86
N VAL A 163 -2.03 20.14 -14.92
CA VAL A 163 -2.47 20.83 -16.15
C VAL A 163 -3.99 20.84 -16.28
N GLY A 164 -4.71 20.53 -15.20
CA GLY A 164 -6.17 20.62 -15.15
C GLY A 164 -6.93 19.45 -15.78
N ARG A 165 -6.27 18.28 -16.01
CA ARG A 165 -6.94 17.10 -16.54
C ARG A 165 -7.40 16.19 -15.41
N LEU A 166 -8.58 15.59 -15.57
CA LEU A 166 -9.10 14.54 -14.72
C LEU A 166 -9.57 13.37 -15.59
N GLN A 167 -9.59 12.17 -15.04
CA GLN A 167 -10.16 11.01 -15.67
C GLN A 167 -11.53 10.73 -15.05
N ILE A 168 -12.59 10.91 -15.82
CA ILE A 168 -13.95 10.61 -15.36
C ILE A 168 -14.12 9.09 -15.34
N PRO A 169 -14.63 8.50 -14.23
CA PRO A 169 -14.94 7.07 -14.17
C PRO A 169 -15.91 6.65 -15.28
N ALA A 170 -15.66 5.46 -15.86
CA ALA A 170 -16.47 4.97 -16.99
C ALA A 170 -17.97 4.90 -16.66
N GLU A 171 -18.31 4.47 -15.44
CA GLU A 171 -19.71 4.41 -14.97
C GLU A 171 -20.41 5.77 -14.96
N MET A 172 -19.68 6.86 -14.63
CA MET A 172 -20.23 8.20 -14.69
C MET A 172 -20.47 8.65 -16.12
N LEU A 173 -19.55 8.29 -17.04
CA LEU A 173 -19.70 8.59 -18.47
C LEU A 173 -20.90 7.84 -19.06
N GLU A 174 -21.07 6.55 -18.76
CA GLU A 174 -22.18 5.73 -19.19
C GLU A 174 -23.53 6.29 -18.68
N ARG A 175 -23.60 6.64 -17.39
CA ARG A 175 -24.80 7.25 -16.77
C ARG A 175 -25.14 8.61 -17.36
N ALA A 176 -24.16 9.36 -17.83
CA ALA A 176 -24.33 10.64 -18.51
C ALA A 176 -24.60 10.49 -20.02
N GLY A 177 -24.59 9.25 -20.55
CA GLY A 177 -24.76 9.01 -21.99
C GLY A 177 -23.55 9.44 -22.83
N ILE A 178 -22.38 9.62 -22.22
CA ILE A 178 -21.17 10.08 -22.91
C ILE A 178 -20.35 8.86 -23.34
N GLN A 179 -20.14 8.69 -24.64
CA GLN A 179 -19.32 7.63 -25.20
C GLN A 179 -17.84 8.02 -25.27
N ASN A 180 -16.95 7.03 -25.31
CA ASN A 180 -15.53 7.25 -25.54
C ASN A 180 -15.31 8.01 -26.87
N MET A 181 -14.37 8.96 -26.87
CA MET A 181 -14.03 9.83 -28.01
C MET A 181 -15.14 10.83 -28.41
N SER A 182 -16.22 10.97 -27.65
CA SER A 182 -17.22 11.99 -27.84
C SER A 182 -16.68 13.40 -27.58
N ARG A 183 -17.25 14.40 -28.27
CA ARG A 183 -17.05 15.81 -27.92
C ARG A 183 -18.01 16.15 -26.78
N VAL A 184 -17.51 16.92 -25.82
CA VAL A 184 -18.30 17.43 -24.70
C VAL A 184 -18.14 18.93 -24.60
N ARG A 185 -19.18 19.61 -24.12
CA ARG A 185 -19.13 21.03 -23.78
C ARG A 185 -18.98 21.17 -22.28
N LEU A 186 -18.11 22.08 -21.82
CA LEU A 186 -17.98 22.44 -20.44
C LEU A 186 -18.77 23.70 -20.16
N GLU A 187 -19.60 23.66 -19.13
CA GLU A 187 -20.39 24.78 -18.65
C GLU A 187 -20.02 25.06 -17.19
N PHE A 188 -20.09 26.32 -16.79
CA PHE A 188 -19.86 26.71 -15.39
C PHE A 188 -21.19 27.18 -14.82
N ASP A 189 -21.71 26.47 -13.82
CA ASP A 189 -22.97 26.78 -13.16
C ASP A 189 -22.82 26.76 -11.64
N ASN A 190 -23.13 27.88 -10.98
CA ASN A 190 -23.14 28.02 -9.51
C ASN A 190 -21.92 27.40 -8.78
N GLY A 191 -20.71 27.65 -9.30
CA GLY A 191 -19.47 27.10 -8.72
C GLY A 191 -19.18 25.65 -9.10
N ARG A 192 -19.92 25.06 -10.06
CA ARG A 192 -19.75 23.71 -10.54
C ARG A 192 -19.32 23.71 -12.01
N ILE A 193 -18.49 22.74 -12.38
CA ILE A 193 -18.19 22.44 -13.78
C ILE A 193 -19.17 21.35 -14.23
N VAL A 194 -19.97 21.63 -15.24
CA VAL A 194 -20.92 20.70 -15.83
C VAL A 194 -20.40 20.23 -17.17
N ILE A 195 -20.42 18.93 -17.39
CA ILE A 195 -20.02 18.31 -18.66
C ILE A 195 -21.28 17.90 -19.41
N VAL A 196 -21.50 18.51 -20.55
CA VAL A 196 -22.72 18.28 -21.38
C VAL A 196 -22.29 17.50 -22.61
N PRO A 197 -22.99 16.38 -22.96
CA PRO A 197 -22.79 15.69 -24.23
C PRO A 197 -22.98 16.66 -25.39
N PHE A 198 -22.15 16.51 -26.42
CA PHE A 198 -22.37 17.24 -27.67
C PHE A 198 -23.42 16.46 -28.50
N GLU A 199 -24.61 17.00 -28.63
CA GLU A 199 -25.62 16.50 -29.55
C GLU A 199 -25.31 17.03 -30.97
N ASN A 200 -25.23 16.13 -31.96
CA ASN A 200 -25.04 16.47 -33.36
C ASN A 200 -26.34 17.01 -33.95
#